data_31443968185fc04e2b1d3d42eedfcbe1
#
_entry.id   31443968185fc04e2b1d3d42eedfcbe1
#
_cell.length_a   1.000
_cell.length_b   1.000
_cell.length_c   1.000
_cell.angle_alpha   90.00
_cell.angle_beta   90.00
_cell.angle_gamma   90.00
#
_symmetry.space_group_name_H-M   'P 1'
#
loop_
_entity.id
_entity.type
_entity.pdbx_description
1 polymer ?
#
loop_
_entity_poly.entity_id
_entity_poly.type
_entity_poly.pdbx_seq_one_letter_code
_entity_poly.pdbx_strand_id
1 'polypeptide(L)'
;MPKVLTQAQVDAFERDGCLYPVRAMSAERAQHYRQKFDALEARVPDIKKMKTKSHLLCPWVLEIAEDPHILDTFEDVIGPNFRCWSMAWRVKKADGETFAGWHQDGAYGGANPVVLGALALAECGIQQGCLRGVPARTSGAS
;
A
#
# COMPACT_ATOMS: atom_id res chain seq x y z
N MET A 1 14.75 18.08 -0.25
CA MET A 1 13.61 18.28 -1.18
C MET A 1 13.05 16.91 -1.53
N PRO A 2 11.75 16.76 -1.57
CA PRO A 2 11.13 15.49 -1.99
C PRO A 2 11.57 15.09 -3.40
N LYS A 3 11.63 13.78 -3.67
CA LYS A 3 12.09 13.19 -4.94
C LYS A 3 10.94 12.96 -5.92
N VAL A 4 9.78 12.57 -5.40
CA VAL A 4 8.58 12.20 -6.17
C VAL A 4 7.40 13.08 -5.80
N LEU A 5 7.15 13.28 -4.52
CA LEU A 5 6.04 14.08 -4.03
C LEU A 5 6.36 15.57 -4.10
N THR A 6 5.35 16.40 -4.22
CA THR A 6 5.50 17.83 -3.97
C THR A 6 5.58 18.10 -2.47
N GLN A 7 6.19 19.23 -2.08
CA GLN A 7 6.23 19.62 -0.66
C GLN A 7 4.80 19.70 -0.06
N ALA A 8 3.85 20.24 -0.81
CA ALA A 8 2.45 20.31 -0.38
C ALA A 8 1.81 18.93 -0.12
N GLN A 9 2.24 17.90 -0.85
CA GLN A 9 1.78 16.52 -0.60
C GLN A 9 2.42 15.93 0.65
N VAL A 10 3.69 16.19 0.90
CA VAL A 10 4.37 15.80 2.14
C VAL A 10 3.70 16.47 3.34
N ASP A 11 3.49 17.79 3.27
CA ASP A 11 2.82 18.55 4.33
C ASP A 11 1.38 18.05 4.59
N ALA A 12 0.68 17.65 3.52
CA ALA A 12 -0.65 17.05 3.63
C ALA A 12 -0.61 15.69 4.32
N PHE A 13 0.38 14.84 4.00
CA PHE A 13 0.57 13.56 4.66
C PHE A 13 0.88 13.73 6.15
N GLU A 14 1.75 14.66 6.50
CA GLU A 14 2.08 14.96 7.91
C GLU A 14 0.85 15.44 8.69
N ARG A 15 0.01 16.29 8.07
CA ARG A 15 -1.19 16.83 8.69
C ARG A 15 -2.30 15.79 8.84
N ASP A 16 -2.55 15.01 7.77
CA ASP A 16 -3.74 14.15 7.63
C ASP A 16 -3.45 12.66 7.94
N GLY A 17 -2.17 12.28 8.01
CA GLY A 17 -1.74 10.90 8.22
C GLY A 17 -2.01 9.97 7.02
N CYS A 18 -2.47 10.51 5.90
CA CYS A 18 -2.73 9.77 4.68
C CYS A 18 -2.60 10.66 3.44
N LEU A 19 -2.24 10.05 2.32
CA LEU A 19 -2.11 10.72 1.03
C LEU A 19 -2.65 9.82 -0.07
N TYR A 20 -3.60 10.29 -0.84
CA TYR A 20 -4.15 9.55 -2.00
C TYR A 20 -4.90 10.50 -2.94
N PRO A 21 -4.94 10.18 -4.24
CA PRO A 21 -4.17 9.15 -4.92
C PRO A 21 -2.72 9.58 -5.17
N VAL A 22 -1.81 8.62 -5.17
CA VAL A 22 -0.43 8.81 -5.63
C VAL A 22 -0.18 7.84 -6.78
N ARG A 23 0.36 8.35 -7.89
CA ARG A 23 0.67 7.47 -9.02
C ARG A 23 1.97 6.70 -8.75
N ALA A 24 1.84 5.41 -8.53
CA ALA A 24 2.97 4.52 -8.26
C ALA A 24 3.61 3.95 -9.54
N MET A 25 2.82 3.73 -10.60
CA MET A 25 3.29 3.17 -11.87
C MET A 25 2.32 3.47 -13.02
N SER A 26 2.68 3.12 -14.26
CA SER A 26 1.77 3.20 -15.40
C SER A 26 0.65 2.15 -15.33
N ALA A 27 -0.44 2.39 -16.06
CA ALA A 27 -1.56 1.46 -16.14
C ALA A 27 -1.14 0.12 -16.75
N GLU A 28 -0.29 0.14 -17.77
CA GLU A 28 0.23 -1.06 -18.45
C GLU A 28 1.05 -1.91 -17.50
N ARG A 29 1.88 -1.27 -16.66
CA ARG A 29 2.69 -1.96 -15.67
C ARG A 29 1.82 -2.55 -14.56
N ALA A 30 0.81 -1.82 -14.10
CA ALA A 30 -0.15 -2.34 -13.14
C ALA A 30 -0.91 -3.55 -13.70
N GLN A 31 -1.34 -3.48 -14.96
CA GLN A 31 -1.99 -4.61 -15.65
C GLN A 31 -1.06 -5.83 -15.79
N HIS A 32 0.22 -5.62 -16.10
CA HIS A 32 1.20 -6.70 -16.14
C HIS A 32 1.32 -7.43 -14.79
N TYR A 33 1.41 -6.69 -13.67
CA TYR A 33 1.44 -7.30 -12.35
C TYR A 33 0.10 -7.93 -11.96
N ARG A 34 -1.01 -7.37 -12.42
CA ARG A 34 -2.33 -7.99 -12.25
C ARG A 34 -2.39 -9.37 -12.91
N GLN A 35 -1.91 -9.52 -14.14
CA GLN A 35 -1.85 -10.80 -14.84
C GLN A 35 -0.96 -11.81 -14.10
N LYS A 36 0.19 -11.37 -13.55
CA LYS A 36 1.03 -12.23 -12.70
C LYS A 36 0.30 -12.69 -11.44
N PHE A 37 -0.48 -11.80 -10.83
CA PHE A 37 -1.29 -12.14 -9.67
C PHE A 37 -2.40 -13.14 -10.02
N ASP A 38 -3.13 -12.94 -11.12
CA ASP A 38 -4.19 -13.84 -11.56
C ASP A 38 -3.63 -15.25 -11.87
N ALA A 39 -2.46 -15.33 -12.50
CA ALA A 39 -1.77 -16.60 -12.74
C ALA A 39 -1.32 -17.29 -11.43
N LEU A 40 -0.91 -16.54 -10.44
CA LEU A 40 -0.56 -17.05 -9.12
C LEU A 40 -1.81 -17.54 -8.38
N GLU A 41 -2.90 -16.78 -8.37
CA GLU A 41 -4.16 -17.14 -7.72
C GLU A 41 -4.75 -18.42 -8.32
N ALA A 42 -4.66 -18.58 -9.64
CA ALA A 42 -5.11 -19.81 -10.32
C ALA A 42 -4.33 -21.07 -9.90
N ARG A 43 -3.06 -20.92 -9.48
CA ARG A 43 -2.18 -22.04 -9.08
C ARG A 43 -2.20 -22.31 -7.58
N VAL A 44 -2.59 -21.35 -6.78
CA VAL A 44 -2.61 -21.44 -5.32
C VAL A 44 -4.05 -21.43 -4.83
N PRO A 45 -4.63 -22.60 -4.47
CA PRO A 45 -6.04 -22.71 -4.11
C PRO A 45 -6.49 -21.77 -2.98
N ASP A 46 -5.57 -21.44 -2.09
CA ASP A 46 -5.81 -20.50 -1.00
C ASP A 46 -4.70 -19.44 -0.94
N ILE A 47 -4.81 -18.44 -1.78
CA ILE A 47 -3.86 -17.33 -1.85
C ILE A 47 -3.77 -16.56 -0.52
N LYS A 48 -4.80 -16.66 0.33
CA LYS A 48 -4.79 -16.04 1.66
C LYS A 48 -3.70 -16.59 2.57
N LYS A 49 -3.21 -17.80 2.32
CA LYS A 49 -2.06 -18.37 3.04
C LYS A 49 -0.74 -17.68 2.71
N MET A 50 -0.65 -17.03 1.55
CA MET A 50 0.50 -16.24 1.13
C MET A 50 0.33 -14.73 1.44
N LYS A 51 -0.55 -14.37 2.37
CA LYS A 51 -0.94 -12.97 2.63
C LYS A 51 0.15 -12.09 3.23
N THR A 52 1.22 -12.67 3.79
CA THR A 52 2.30 -11.91 4.43
C THR A 52 3.64 -12.26 3.81
N LYS A 53 4.51 -11.25 3.69
CA LYS A 53 5.87 -11.38 3.15
C LYS A 53 5.92 -12.02 1.75
N SER A 54 4.89 -11.76 0.92
CA SER A 54 4.78 -12.31 -0.43
C SER A 54 5.96 -11.95 -1.34
N HIS A 55 6.67 -10.84 -1.06
CA HIS A 55 7.89 -10.43 -1.77
C HIS A 55 9.06 -11.42 -1.58
N LEU A 56 9.05 -12.23 -0.51
CA LEU A 56 10.07 -13.27 -0.30
C LEU A 56 9.77 -14.56 -1.09
N LEU A 57 8.53 -14.71 -1.56
CA LEU A 57 8.07 -15.90 -2.27
C LEU A 57 7.90 -15.67 -3.77
N CYS A 58 7.66 -14.43 -4.17
CA CYS A 58 7.34 -14.05 -5.54
C CYS A 58 8.33 -12.97 -6.03
N PRO A 59 9.28 -13.29 -6.93
CA PRO A 59 10.28 -12.32 -7.41
C PRO A 59 9.66 -11.04 -7.97
N TRP A 60 8.56 -11.14 -8.71
CA TRP A 60 7.87 -9.98 -9.26
C TRP A 60 7.22 -9.07 -8.20
N VAL A 61 6.95 -9.58 -7.01
CA VAL A 61 6.50 -8.76 -5.87
C VAL A 61 7.69 -8.02 -5.26
N LEU A 62 8.86 -8.65 -5.23
CA LEU A 62 10.10 -7.99 -4.84
C LEU A 62 10.46 -6.86 -5.81
N GLU A 63 10.28 -7.05 -7.13
CA GLU A 63 10.44 -6.00 -8.13
C GLU A 63 9.58 -4.75 -7.82
N ILE A 64 8.37 -4.94 -7.31
CA ILE A 64 7.50 -3.83 -6.87
C ILE A 64 8.06 -3.19 -5.59
N ALA A 65 8.52 -4.00 -4.64
CA ALA A 65 9.07 -3.51 -3.38
C ALA A 65 10.37 -2.73 -3.56
N GLU A 66 11.14 -3.04 -4.60
CA GLU A 66 12.42 -2.42 -4.94
C GLU A 66 12.30 -1.34 -6.02
N ASP A 67 11.08 -1.04 -6.47
CA ASP A 67 10.85 0.01 -7.47
C ASP A 67 11.32 1.37 -6.95
N PRO A 68 12.27 2.04 -7.63
CA PRO A 68 12.82 3.30 -7.15
C PRO A 68 11.77 4.39 -6.94
N HIS A 69 10.76 4.48 -7.81
CA HIS A 69 9.71 5.48 -7.69
C HIS A 69 8.82 5.24 -6.45
N ILE A 70 8.56 3.97 -6.13
CA ILE A 70 7.82 3.59 -4.92
C ILE A 70 8.68 3.86 -3.68
N LEU A 71 9.95 3.46 -3.70
CA LEU A 71 10.88 3.70 -2.58
C LEU A 71 11.08 5.20 -2.32
N ASP A 72 11.29 5.99 -3.37
CA ASP A 72 11.44 7.44 -3.26
C ASP A 72 10.17 8.11 -2.71
N THR A 73 8.97 7.59 -3.08
CA THR A 73 7.70 8.06 -2.51
C THR A 73 7.62 7.82 -1.00
N PHE A 74 8.06 6.65 -0.53
CA PHE A 74 8.14 6.37 0.91
C PHE A 74 9.21 7.24 1.59
N GLU A 75 10.37 7.38 0.97
CA GLU A 75 11.45 8.22 1.52
C GLU A 75 11.00 9.67 1.72
N ASP A 76 10.18 10.19 0.83
CA ASP A 76 9.65 11.55 0.92
C ASP A 76 8.78 11.78 2.18
N VAL A 77 8.17 10.72 2.73
CA VAL A 77 7.28 10.86 3.92
C VAL A 77 7.87 10.31 5.20
N ILE A 78 8.81 9.34 5.15
CA ILE A 78 9.38 8.74 6.37
C ILE A 78 10.92 8.84 6.44
N GLY A 79 11.54 9.50 5.46
CA GLY A 79 13.00 9.63 5.38
C GLY A 79 13.69 8.36 4.88
N PRO A 80 15.03 8.41 4.68
CA PRO A 80 15.76 7.37 3.95
C PRO A 80 16.02 6.08 4.75
N ASN A 81 15.82 6.08 6.05
CA ASN A 81 16.17 4.94 6.92
C ASN A 81 14.96 4.06 7.22
N PHE A 82 14.42 3.42 6.21
CA PHE A 82 13.30 2.49 6.34
C PHE A 82 13.59 1.14 5.71
N ARG A 83 12.70 0.17 5.95
CA ARG A 83 12.72 -1.15 5.33
C ARG A 83 11.32 -1.61 4.98
N CYS A 84 11.19 -2.37 3.91
CA CYS A 84 9.97 -3.12 3.63
C CYS A 84 9.85 -4.28 4.63
N TRP A 85 8.98 -4.14 5.61
CA TRP A 85 8.73 -5.18 6.59
C TRP A 85 7.89 -6.33 6.04
N SER A 86 6.85 -5.99 5.26
CA SER A 86 5.94 -6.97 4.69
C SER A 86 5.22 -6.42 3.46
N MET A 87 4.99 -7.30 2.49
CA MET A 87 4.01 -7.09 1.43
C MET A 87 2.94 -8.19 1.54
N ALA A 88 1.69 -7.78 1.39
CA ALA A 88 0.54 -8.66 1.60
C ALA A 88 -0.52 -8.45 0.53
N TRP A 89 -1.21 -9.52 0.16
CA TRP A 89 -2.38 -9.44 -0.70
C TRP A 89 -3.60 -8.98 0.09
N ARG A 90 -4.35 -8.09 -0.51
CA ARG A 90 -5.66 -7.65 -0.04
C ARG A 90 -6.70 -7.97 -1.11
N VAL A 91 -7.00 -9.25 -1.25
CA VAL A 91 -8.01 -9.73 -2.19
C VAL A 91 -9.38 -9.54 -1.57
N LYS A 92 -10.19 -8.68 -2.19
CA LYS A 92 -11.58 -8.48 -1.84
C LYS A 92 -12.44 -9.10 -2.93
N LYS A 93 -13.19 -10.12 -2.59
CA LYS A 93 -14.13 -10.76 -3.50
C LYS A 93 -15.45 -9.97 -3.53
N ALA A 94 -16.16 -10.05 -4.66
CA ALA A 94 -17.48 -9.45 -4.80
C ALA A 94 -18.57 -10.39 -4.21
N ASP A 95 -18.38 -10.81 -2.96
CA ASP A 95 -19.26 -11.75 -2.24
C ASP A 95 -20.20 -11.04 -1.26
N GLY A 96 -20.05 -9.72 -1.08
CA GLY A 96 -20.83 -8.94 -0.11
C GLY A 96 -20.46 -9.18 1.35
N GLU A 97 -19.59 -10.14 1.64
CA GLU A 97 -19.25 -10.56 2.99
C GLU A 97 -17.84 -10.10 3.40
N THR A 98 -16.93 -10.00 2.41
CA THR A 98 -15.53 -9.65 2.65
C THR A 98 -15.38 -8.15 2.90
N PHE A 99 -15.12 -7.75 4.13
CA PHE A 99 -14.82 -6.36 4.48
C PHE A 99 -13.65 -6.28 5.47
N ALA A 100 -13.04 -5.10 5.56
CA ALA A 100 -12.10 -4.76 6.63
C ALA A 100 -12.76 -3.73 7.54
N GLY A 101 -12.81 -4.02 8.82
CA GLY A 101 -13.27 -3.06 9.83
C GLY A 101 -12.30 -1.88 9.96
N TRP A 102 -12.77 -0.79 10.57
CA TRP A 102 -11.92 0.34 10.90
C TRP A 102 -10.82 -0.08 11.86
N HIS A 103 -9.58 0.19 11.51
CA HIS A 103 -8.40 -0.12 12.32
C HIS A 103 -7.26 0.85 12.00
N GLN A 104 -6.22 0.79 12.79
CA GLN A 104 -5.00 1.56 12.60
C GLN A 104 -3.80 0.60 12.63
N ASP A 105 -3.06 0.53 11.53
CA ASP A 105 -1.91 -0.38 11.38
C ASP A 105 -0.71 0.01 12.25
N GLY A 106 -0.62 1.27 12.68
CA GLY A 106 0.44 1.76 13.55
C GLY A 106 0.63 0.95 14.84
N ALA A 107 -0.43 0.31 15.33
CA ALA A 107 -0.37 -0.56 16.50
C ALA A 107 0.57 -1.78 16.34
N TYR A 108 0.85 -2.19 15.10
CA TYR A 108 1.75 -3.33 14.82
C TYR A 108 3.24 -2.96 14.81
N GLY A 109 3.57 -1.68 14.76
CA GLY A 109 4.96 -1.18 14.69
C GLY A 109 5.66 -1.09 16.06
N GLY A 110 4.93 -1.23 17.15
CA GLY A 110 5.46 -0.97 18.50
C GLY A 110 5.95 0.47 18.63
N ALA A 111 7.22 0.67 18.98
CA ALA A 111 7.83 1.98 19.09
C ALA A 111 8.30 2.56 17.74
N ASN A 112 8.23 1.80 16.65
CA ASN A 112 8.68 2.26 15.34
C ASN A 112 7.50 2.79 14.52
N PRO A 113 7.67 3.92 13.79
CA PRO A 113 6.66 4.39 12.87
C PRO A 113 6.44 3.38 11.74
N VAL A 114 5.18 3.16 11.38
CA VAL A 114 4.77 2.28 10.28
C VAL A 114 3.98 3.10 9.28
N VAL A 115 4.38 3.04 8.01
CA VAL A 115 3.62 3.60 6.90
C VAL A 115 3.22 2.46 5.97
N LEU A 116 1.95 2.41 5.62
CA LEU A 116 1.38 1.43 4.70
C LEU A 116 1.12 2.07 3.34
N GLY A 117 1.63 1.44 2.27
CA GLY A 117 1.23 1.77 0.90
C GLY A 117 0.27 0.72 0.35
N ALA A 118 -0.88 1.13 -0.12
CA ALA A 118 -1.82 0.27 -0.81
C ALA A 118 -1.72 0.50 -2.32
N LEU A 119 -1.20 -0.49 -3.03
CA LEU A 119 -1.04 -0.46 -4.49
C LEU A 119 -2.23 -1.14 -5.16
N ALA A 120 -2.97 -0.38 -5.97
CA ALA A 120 -4.06 -0.91 -6.78
C ALA A 120 -3.50 -1.47 -8.10
N LEU A 121 -3.69 -2.76 -8.35
CA LEU A 121 -3.35 -3.44 -9.61
C LEU A 121 -4.54 -3.52 -10.59
N ALA A 122 -5.69 -3.01 -10.19
CA ALA A 122 -6.90 -2.92 -10.99
C ALA A 122 -7.65 -1.64 -10.61
N GLU A 123 -8.74 -1.35 -11.33
CA GLU A 123 -9.64 -0.27 -10.94
C GLU A 123 -10.09 -0.44 -9.49
N CYS A 124 -9.92 0.61 -8.69
CA CYS A 124 -10.17 0.60 -7.25
C CYS A 124 -10.93 1.87 -6.84
N GLY A 125 -12.16 1.98 -7.32
CA GLY A 125 -13.08 3.05 -6.96
C GLY A 125 -14.05 2.67 -5.83
N ILE A 126 -15.01 3.53 -5.57
CA ILE A 126 -16.04 3.31 -4.53
C ILE A 126 -16.84 2.03 -4.80
N GLN A 127 -17.16 1.77 -6.06
CA GLN A 127 -17.94 0.59 -6.46
C GLN A 127 -17.16 -0.72 -6.27
N GLN A 128 -15.83 -0.69 -6.40
CA GLN A 128 -14.96 -1.82 -6.17
C GLN A 128 -14.57 -1.97 -4.67
N GLY A 129 -15.06 -1.06 -3.83
CA GLY A 129 -14.78 -1.07 -2.40
C GLY A 129 -13.35 -0.69 -2.07
N CYS A 130 -12.89 0.46 -2.57
CA CYS A 130 -11.58 1.01 -2.27
C CYS A 130 -11.36 1.18 -0.76
N LEU A 131 -10.10 1.35 -0.38
CA LEU A 131 -9.76 1.77 0.99
C LEU A 131 -10.39 3.13 1.30
N ARG A 132 -10.85 3.27 2.55
CA ARG A 132 -11.38 4.51 3.08
C ARG A 132 -10.53 4.89 4.29
N GLY A 133 -10.08 6.13 4.35
CA GLY A 133 -9.30 6.67 5.44
C GLY A 133 -10.05 7.78 6.17
N VAL A 134 -9.86 7.87 7.46
CA VAL A 134 -10.24 9.04 8.26
C VAL A 134 -8.97 9.82 8.53
N PRO A 135 -8.86 11.08 8.11
CA PRO A 135 -7.69 11.89 8.41
C PRO A 135 -7.40 11.93 9.91
N ALA A 136 -6.12 11.85 10.26
CA ALA A 136 -5.70 11.97 11.64
C ALA A 136 -6.20 13.32 12.19
N ARG A 137 -6.89 13.31 13.32
CA ARG A 137 -7.07 14.54 14.07
C ARG A 137 -5.71 14.86 14.69
N THR A 138 -5.10 15.94 14.28
CA THR A 138 -4.01 16.52 15.07
C THR A 138 -4.61 16.78 16.46
N SER A 139 -4.27 15.93 17.44
CA SER A 139 -4.48 16.27 18.83
C SER A 139 -3.63 17.52 19.04
N GLY A 140 -4.27 18.68 19.09
CA GLY A 140 -3.61 19.92 19.43
C GLY A 140 -2.80 19.65 20.71
N ALA A 141 -1.50 19.90 20.66
CA ALA A 141 -0.69 19.96 21.84
C ALA A 141 -1.32 21.00 22.78
N SER A 142 -1.85 20.52 23.89
CA SER A 142 -2.26 21.31 25.04
C SER A 142 -1.04 21.50 25.91
#